data_5aae96ff305ba18eb3d140259a58aed6
#
_entry.id   5aae96ff305ba18eb3d140259a58aed6
#
_cell.length_a   1.000
_cell.length_b   1.000
_cell.length_c   1.000
_cell.angle_alpha   90.00
_cell.angle_beta   90.00
_cell.angle_gamma   90.00
#
_symmetry.space_group_name_H-M   'P 1'
#
loop_
_entity.id
_entity.type
_entity.pdbx_description
1 polymer ?
#
loop_
_entity_poly.entity_id
_entity_poly.type
_entity_poly.pdbx_seq_one_letter_code
_entity_poly.pdbx_strand_id
1 'polypeptide(L)'
;GLIYLDGNSLGPMPKKALEHLEQAIRNEWAEELISSWNNAGWWELPQTLGEMIAPVVGAASGQLIVSDSTSLNLYKTVHAALGLRPERTVIISEADSFPTDLYILEGVTSTQQNIQRRLVGIDGDSLDELLDENVAVVTLSHVNFRTGELLPIEELVKKTHEAGALFILDTCHSAGVLPVELDKWGVDFAVGCTYKYLNGGPGSPAFVYVAKRHQQAAVNPLSGWWGHARPFAFEKDFQ
;
A
#
# COMPACT_ATOMS: atom_id res chain seq x y z
N GLY A 1 -1.54 12.66 -33.75
CA GLY A 1 -1.54 11.55 -32.82
C GLY A 1 -2.35 11.92 -31.59
N LEU A 2 -2.75 10.93 -30.80
CA LEU A 2 -3.41 11.13 -29.47
C LEU A 2 -2.40 11.72 -28.47
N ILE A 3 -2.79 12.78 -27.77
CA ILE A 3 -2.08 13.28 -26.59
C ILE A 3 -2.82 12.69 -25.38
N TYR A 4 -2.19 11.72 -24.69
CA TYR A 4 -2.80 11.04 -23.56
C TYR A 4 -2.22 11.60 -22.25
N LEU A 5 -3.08 12.22 -21.42
CA LEU A 5 -2.72 12.88 -20.18
C LEU A 5 -3.41 12.28 -18.94
N ASP A 6 -4.08 11.13 -19.10
CA ASP A 6 -4.88 10.49 -18.05
C ASP A 6 -4.17 9.29 -17.39
N GLY A 7 -2.86 9.39 -17.23
CA GLY A 7 -2.05 8.37 -16.51
C GLY A 7 -2.43 8.20 -15.05
N ASN A 8 -3.11 9.17 -14.46
CA ASN A 8 -3.70 9.11 -13.13
C ASN A 8 -4.93 8.18 -13.04
N SER A 9 -5.53 7.81 -14.16
CA SER A 9 -6.62 6.82 -14.22
C SER A 9 -6.14 5.46 -14.70
N LEU A 10 -5.34 5.44 -15.77
CA LEU A 10 -4.73 4.23 -16.32
C LEU A 10 -3.44 4.60 -17.06
N GLY A 11 -2.34 3.95 -16.72
CA GLY A 11 -1.07 4.11 -17.43
C GLY A 11 -1.14 3.52 -18.86
N PRO A 12 -0.42 4.13 -19.83
CA PRO A 12 -0.35 3.58 -21.18
C PRO A 12 0.43 2.26 -21.20
N MET A 13 0.06 1.37 -22.11
CA MET A 13 0.73 0.06 -22.24
C MET A 13 2.20 0.24 -22.65
N PRO A 14 3.16 -0.32 -21.87
CA PRO A 14 4.56 -0.34 -22.27
C PRO A 14 4.77 -1.18 -23.53
N LYS A 15 5.72 -0.77 -24.39
CA LYS A 15 5.96 -1.45 -25.68
C LYS A 15 6.29 -2.93 -25.55
N LYS A 16 7.01 -3.31 -24.49
CA LYS A 16 7.41 -4.70 -24.22
C LYS A 16 6.34 -5.53 -23.48
N ALA A 17 5.24 -4.93 -23.03
CA ALA A 17 4.24 -5.65 -22.24
C ALA A 17 3.63 -6.84 -23.01
N LEU A 18 3.35 -6.66 -24.29
CA LEU A 18 2.79 -7.72 -25.14
C LEU A 18 3.77 -8.91 -25.28
N GLU A 19 5.04 -8.63 -25.52
CA GLU A 19 6.06 -9.67 -25.66
C GLU A 19 6.19 -10.52 -24.38
N HIS A 20 6.22 -9.86 -23.21
CA HIS A 20 6.30 -10.54 -21.91
C HIS A 20 5.02 -11.36 -21.63
N LEU A 21 3.84 -10.81 -22.00
CA LEU A 21 2.57 -11.51 -21.82
C LEU A 21 2.50 -12.76 -22.71
N GLU A 22 2.92 -12.66 -23.98
CA GLU A 22 2.99 -13.80 -24.89
C GLU A 22 3.97 -14.87 -24.38
N GLN A 23 5.14 -14.47 -23.88
CA GLN A 23 6.10 -15.37 -23.26
C GLN A 23 5.50 -16.12 -22.07
N ALA A 24 4.87 -15.40 -21.14
CA ALA A 24 4.24 -15.98 -19.96
C ALA A 24 3.11 -16.97 -20.33
N ILE A 25 2.30 -16.64 -21.33
CA ILE A 25 1.18 -17.51 -21.75
C ILE A 25 1.67 -18.72 -22.52
N ARG A 26 2.54 -18.52 -23.56
CA ARG A 26 2.90 -19.56 -24.49
C ARG A 26 3.92 -20.55 -23.92
N ASN A 27 4.95 -20.03 -23.28
CA ASN A 27 6.07 -20.86 -22.84
C ASN A 27 5.90 -21.27 -21.36
N GLU A 28 5.76 -20.29 -20.47
CA GLU A 28 5.75 -20.58 -19.05
C GLU A 28 4.47 -21.35 -18.64
N TRP A 29 3.30 -20.84 -19.00
CA TRP A 29 2.04 -21.48 -18.59
C TRP A 29 1.70 -22.69 -19.49
N ALA A 30 1.72 -22.53 -20.81
CA ALA A 30 1.25 -23.59 -21.70
C ALA A 30 2.20 -24.78 -21.81
N GLU A 31 3.51 -24.56 -21.72
CA GLU A 31 4.52 -25.62 -21.88
C GLU A 31 5.05 -26.14 -20.54
N GLU A 32 5.45 -25.25 -19.63
CA GLU A 32 6.06 -25.64 -18.36
C GLU A 32 5.07 -25.93 -17.24
N LEU A 33 3.83 -25.44 -17.34
CA LEU A 33 2.75 -25.72 -16.39
C LEU A 33 3.17 -25.42 -14.93
N ILE A 34 3.04 -26.43 -14.05
CA ILE A 34 3.35 -26.31 -12.62
C ILE A 34 4.84 -26.02 -12.35
N SER A 35 5.73 -26.40 -13.26
CA SER A 35 7.16 -26.20 -13.10
C SER A 35 7.55 -24.71 -13.15
N SER A 36 6.71 -23.86 -13.76
CA SER A 36 6.94 -22.43 -13.87
C SER A 36 6.91 -21.70 -12.53
N TRP A 37 6.31 -22.28 -11.50
CA TRP A 37 6.43 -21.74 -10.15
C TRP A 37 7.90 -21.57 -9.74
N ASN A 38 8.76 -22.50 -10.14
CA ASN A 38 10.21 -22.44 -9.87
C ASN A 38 10.99 -21.92 -11.08
N ASN A 39 10.76 -22.49 -12.29
CA ASN A 39 11.59 -22.22 -13.46
C ASN A 39 11.42 -20.79 -13.99
N ALA A 40 10.20 -20.26 -13.97
CA ALA A 40 9.90 -18.89 -14.38
C ALA A 40 9.88 -17.90 -13.20
N GLY A 41 10.15 -18.36 -11.97
CA GLY A 41 10.21 -17.53 -10.77
C GLY A 41 8.86 -16.97 -10.30
N TRP A 42 7.76 -17.63 -10.64
CA TRP A 42 6.42 -17.13 -10.23
C TRP A 42 6.22 -17.12 -8.72
N TRP A 43 6.91 -18.02 -8.00
CA TRP A 43 6.84 -18.07 -6.55
C TRP A 43 7.38 -16.78 -5.91
N GLU A 44 8.50 -16.29 -6.41
CA GLU A 44 9.17 -15.09 -5.91
C GLU A 44 8.70 -13.80 -6.60
N LEU A 45 7.79 -13.89 -7.58
CA LEU A 45 7.38 -12.75 -8.39
C LEU A 45 6.86 -11.56 -7.57
N PRO A 46 6.04 -11.73 -6.50
CA PRO A 46 5.61 -10.61 -5.66
C PRO A 46 6.78 -9.84 -5.04
N GLN A 47 7.80 -10.54 -4.56
CA GLN A 47 9.00 -9.95 -3.97
C GLN A 47 9.89 -9.32 -5.05
N THR A 48 10.10 -10.03 -6.17
CA THR A 48 10.92 -9.53 -7.29
C THR A 48 10.36 -8.22 -7.85
N LEU A 49 9.06 -8.14 -8.05
CA LEU A 49 8.40 -6.90 -8.49
C LEU A 49 8.46 -5.82 -7.40
N GLY A 50 8.34 -6.22 -6.14
CA GLY A 50 8.53 -5.33 -5.00
C GLY A 50 9.92 -4.68 -5.00
N GLU A 51 10.98 -5.47 -5.20
CA GLU A 51 12.36 -4.98 -5.30
C GLU A 51 12.57 -4.01 -6.48
N MET A 52 11.84 -4.20 -7.58
CA MET A 52 11.89 -3.28 -8.73
C MET A 52 11.17 -1.95 -8.46
N ILE A 53 10.10 -1.97 -7.67
CA ILE A 53 9.32 -0.76 -7.31
C ILE A 53 9.96 -0.01 -6.13
N ALA A 54 10.60 -0.71 -5.21
CA ALA A 54 11.16 -0.12 -4.00
C ALA A 54 12.00 1.15 -4.26
N PRO A 55 12.98 1.18 -5.19
CA PRO A 55 13.75 2.40 -5.47
C PRO A 55 12.90 3.53 -6.08
N VAL A 56 11.78 3.23 -6.73
CA VAL A 56 10.88 4.25 -7.32
C VAL A 56 10.12 5.02 -6.24
N VAL A 57 9.92 4.38 -5.08
CA VAL A 57 9.21 4.98 -3.94
C VAL A 57 10.14 5.27 -2.75
N GLY A 58 11.46 5.26 -2.96
CA GLY A 58 12.44 5.58 -1.93
C GLY A 58 12.44 4.58 -0.76
N ALA A 59 12.20 3.31 -1.04
CA ALA A 59 12.24 2.23 -0.07
C ALA A 59 13.49 1.34 -0.26
N ALA A 60 14.07 0.88 0.83
CA ALA A 60 15.14 -0.11 0.80
C ALA A 60 14.59 -1.51 0.46
N SER A 61 15.50 -2.39 0.04
CA SER A 61 15.20 -3.79 -0.25
C SER A 61 14.49 -4.49 0.91
N GLY A 62 13.55 -5.38 0.60
CA GLY A 62 12.82 -6.21 1.56
C GLY A 62 11.68 -5.50 2.29
N GLN A 63 11.31 -4.29 1.88
CA GLN A 63 10.23 -3.54 2.52
C GLN A 63 8.95 -3.44 1.68
N LEU A 64 8.97 -3.91 0.43
CA LEU A 64 7.86 -3.77 -0.49
C LEU A 64 7.58 -5.07 -1.22
N ILE A 65 6.31 -5.43 -1.36
CA ILE A 65 5.86 -6.53 -2.20
C ILE A 65 4.67 -6.10 -3.06
N VAL A 66 4.51 -6.77 -4.21
CA VAL A 66 3.33 -6.61 -5.08
C VAL A 66 2.31 -7.68 -4.70
N SER A 67 1.12 -7.24 -4.27
CA SER A 67 0.07 -8.14 -3.78
C SER A 67 -1.28 -7.44 -3.79
N ASP A 68 -2.33 -8.21 -3.98
CA ASP A 68 -3.73 -7.81 -3.80
C ASP A 68 -4.16 -6.53 -4.56
N SER A 69 -5.11 -5.81 -4.01
CA SER A 69 -5.54 -4.48 -4.43
C SER A 69 -5.15 -3.43 -3.40
N THR A 70 -5.14 -2.14 -3.78
CA THR A 70 -4.96 -1.03 -2.84
C THR A 70 -5.92 -1.12 -1.66
N SER A 71 -7.19 -1.45 -1.90
CA SER A 71 -8.21 -1.60 -0.86
C SER A 71 -7.85 -2.66 0.17
N LEU A 72 -7.44 -3.87 -0.29
CA LEU A 72 -7.04 -4.94 0.62
C LEU A 72 -5.73 -4.61 1.35
N ASN A 73 -4.78 -3.99 0.67
CA ASN A 73 -3.53 -3.57 1.29
C ASN A 73 -3.75 -2.49 2.34
N LEU A 74 -4.64 -1.52 2.08
CA LEU A 74 -5.03 -0.51 3.06
C LEU A 74 -5.72 -1.16 4.28
N TYR A 75 -6.66 -2.08 4.05
CA TYR A 75 -7.28 -2.85 5.13
C TYR A 75 -6.24 -3.56 6.01
N LYS A 76 -5.30 -4.27 5.38
CA LYS A 76 -4.23 -4.99 6.09
C LYS A 76 -3.32 -4.06 6.88
N THR A 77 -2.88 -2.95 6.29
CA THR A 77 -1.98 -2.00 6.94
C THR A 77 -2.64 -1.24 8.09
N VAL A 78 -3.93 -0.88 7.97
CA VAL A 78 -4.69 -0.27 9.07
C VAL A 78 -4.82 -1.22 10.24
N HIS A 79 -5.17 -2.49 10.01
CA HIS A 79 -5.24 -3.50 11.07
C HIS A 79 -3.87 -3.76 11.72
N ALA A 80 -2.81 -3.81 10.93
CA ALA A 80 -1.45 -3.97 11.44
C ALA A 80 -1.04 -2.77 12.32
N ALA A 81 -1.34 -1.54 11.88
CA ALA A 81 -1.05 -0.32 12.62
C ALA A 81 -1.84 -0.24 13.95
N LEU A 82 -3.13 -0.59 13.94
CA LEU A 82 -3.94 -0.70 15.15
C LEU A 82 -3.36 -1.75 16.13
N GLY A 83 -2.94 -2.90 15.61
CA GLY A 83 -2.29 -3.94 16.41
C GLY A 83 -0.97 -3.51 17.04
N LEU A 84 -0.24 -2.59 16.41
CA LEU A 84 0.99 -1.99 16.96
C LEU A 84 0.72 -0.87 17.97
N ARG A 85 -0.51 -0.41 18.10
CA ARG A 85 -0.96 0.63 19.04
C ARG A 85 -2.24 0.20 19.77
N PRO A 86 -2.22 -0.96 20.48
CA PRO A 86 -3.44 -1.59 21.01
C PRO A 86 -4.20 -0.73 22.02
N GLU A 87 -3.53 0.22 22.67
CA GLU A 87 -4.14 1.12 23.66
C GLU A 87 -4.81 2.36 23.01
N ARG A 88 -4.66 2.53 21.68
CA ARG A 88 -5.16 3.69 20.95
C ARG A 88 -6.32 3.30 20.06
N THR A 89 -7.30 4.19 19.94
CA THR A 89 -8.60 3.86 19.34
C THR A 89 -9.02 4.78 18.20
N VAL A 90 -8.18 5.72 17.79
CA VAL A 90 -8.55 6.72 16.78
C VAL A 90 -7.73 6.54 15.50
N ILE A 91 -8.43 6.55 14.37
CA ILE A 91 -7.87 6.65 13.03
C ILE A 91 -8.16 8.07 12.51
N ILE A 92 -7.13 8.75 11.98
CA ILE A 92 -7.31 10.02 11.27
C ILE A 92 -7.16 9.78 9.76
N SER A 93 -8.02 10.41 8.96
CA SER A 93 -7.90 10.49 7.50
C SER A 93 -8.39 11.84 6.98
N GLU A 94 -8.25 12.09 5.68
CA GLU A 94 -8.82 13.27 5.03
C GLU A 94 -10.29 13.06 4.70
N ALA A 95 -11.13 14.11 4.90
CA ALA A 95 -12.53 14.09 4.47
C ALA A 95 -12.67 14.02 2.93
N ASP A 96 -11.71 14.54 2.21
CA ASP A 96 -11.66 14.58 0.74
C ASP A 96 -10.69 13.52 0.15
N SER A 97 -10.40 12.46 0.91
CA SER A 97 -9.65 11.31 0.41
C SER A 97 -10.40 10.58 -0.69
N PHE A 98 -9.69 9.73 -1.45
CA PHE A 98 -10.36 8.90 -2.45
C PHE A 98 -11.43 8.03 -1.78
N PRO A 99 -12.65 7.95 -2.33
CA PRO A 99 -13.78 7.30 -1.63
C PRO A 99 -13.52 5.90 -1.12
N THR A 100 -12.73 5.10 -1.86
CA THR A 100 -12.39 3.73 -1.44
C THR A 100 -11.65 3.70 -0.10
N ASP A 101 -10.75 4.65 0.15
CA ASP A 101 -9.99 4.70 1.40
C ASP A 101 -10.93 4.94 2.57
N LEU A 102 -11.86 5.89 2.42
CA LEU A 102 -12.89 6.15 3.42
C LEU A 102 -13.81 4.95 3.66
N TYR A 103 -14.17 4.20 2.59
CA TYR A 103 -14.99 3.00 2.72
C TYR A 103 -14.26 1.87 3.47
N ILE A 104 -12.96 1.70 3.21
CA ILE A 104 -12.15 0.72 3.95
C ILE A 104 -12.06 1.10 5.43
N LEU A 105 -11.82 2.37 5.73
CA LEU A 105 -11.77 2.84 7.12
C LEU A 105 -13.12 2.69 7.83
N GLU A 106 -14.23 2.97 7.14
CA GLU A 106 -15.57 2.74 7.67
C GLU A 106 -15.80 1.24 7.94
N GLY A 107 -15.39 0.37 7.02
CA GLY A 107 -15.45 -1.08 7.20
C GLY A 107 -14.68 -1.54 8.44
N VAL A 108 -13.47 -1.02 8.66
CA VAL A 108 -12.66 -1.32 9.86
C VAL A 108 -13.37 -0.85 11.12
N THR A 109 -13.84 0.40 11.17
CA THR A 109 -14.50 0.96 12.36
C THR A 109 -15.85 0.32 12.66
N SER A 110 -16.59 -0.15 11.63
CA SER A 110 -17.87 -0.82 11.82
C SER A 110 -17.74 -2.21 12.45
N THR A 111 -16.60 -2.87 12.26
CA THR A 111 -16.32 -4.22 12.80
C THR A 111 -15.58 -4.19 14.15
N GLN A 112 -14.99 -3.06 14.52
CA GLN A 112 -14.27 -2.85 15.77
C GLN A 112 -14.94 -1.73 16.58
N GLN A 113 -15.85 -2.08 17.49
CA GLN A 113 -16.73 -1.14 18.20
C GLN A 113 -16.03 -0.05 19.01
N ASN A 114 -14.75 -0.25 19.36
CA ASN A 114 -13.96 0.72 20.12
C ASN A 114 -13.13 1.67 19.23
N ILE A 115 -13.07 1.43 17.91
CA ILE A 115 -12.29 2.26 16.99
C ILE A 115 -13.15 3.39 16.43
N GLN A 116 -12.62 4.60 16.46
CA GLN A 116 -13.27 5.82 15.97
C GLN A 116 -12.48 6.40 14.80
N ARG A 117 -13.16 7.13 13.93
CA ARG A 117 -12.55 7.86 12.83
C ARG A 117 -12.73 9.36 13.02
N ARG A 118 -11.65 10.12 12.84
CA ARG A 118 -11.66 11.58 12.72
C ARG A 118 -11.23 11.97 11.32
N LEU A 119 -11.78 13.03 10.75
CA LEU A 119 -11.51 13.46 9.39
C LEU A 119 -10.99 14.90 9.37
N VAL A 120 -9.79 15.09 8.87
CA VAL A 120 -9.21 16.41 8.58
C VAL A 120 -10.03 17.09 7.48
N GLY A 121 -10.28 18.37 7.63
CA GLY A 121 -11.02 19.18 6.66
C GLY A 121 -12.54 19.19 6.82
N ILE A 122 -13.11 18.42 7.75
CA ILE A 122 -14.47 18.62 8.19
C ILE A 122 -14.46 19.79 9.19
N ASP A 123 -15.36 20.73 9.01
CA ASP A 123 -15.48 21.96 9.85
C ASP A 123 -14.20 22.83 9.87
N GLY A 124 -13.24 22.56 8.96
CA GLY A 124 -11.98 23.28 8.86
C GLY A 124 -10.86 22.77 9.77
N ASP A 125 -11.06 21.63 10.44
CA ASP A 125 -10.07 21.05 11.35
C ASP A 125 -8.77 20.68 10.61
N SER A 126 -7.64 21.04 11.21
CA SER A 126 -6.30 20.66 10.78
C SER A 126 -5.86 19.35 11.43
N LEU A 127 -4.81 18.70 10.86
CA LEU A 127 -4.22 17.52 11.49
C LEU A 127 -3.73 17.80 12.91
N ASP A 128 -3.14 18.97 13.15
CA ASP A 128 -2.59 19.35 14.46
C ASP A 128 -3.67 19.42 15.55
N GLU A 129 -4.90 19.81 15.20
CA GLU A 129 -6.03 19.88 16.14
C GLU A 129 -6.64 18.52 16.44
N LEU A 130 -6.50 17.56 15.54
CA LEU A 130 -7.05 16.21 15.67
C LEU A 130 -6.08 15.21 16.31
N LEU A 131 -4.78 15.52 16.35
CA LEU A 131 -3.76 14.66 16.95
C LEU A 131 -3.81 14.70 18.48
N ASP A 132 -3.97 13.55 19.11
CA ASP A 132 -3.87 13.35 20.56
C ASP A 132 -3.32 11.97 20.91
N GLU A 133 -3.22 11.65 22.18
CA GLU A 133 -2.71 10.37 22.70
C GLU A 133 -3.58 9.16 22.36
N ASN A 134 -4.81 9.35 21.87
CA ASN A 134 -5.71 8.27 21.47
C ASN A 134 -5.53 7.90 19.99
N VAL A 135 -4.81 8.71 19.21
CA VAL A 135 -4.59 8.45 17.78
C VAL A 135 -3.63 7.29 17.60
N ALA A 136 -4.11 6.20 17.01
CA ALA A 136 -3.31 5.03 16.65
C ALA A 136 -2.60 5.21 15.30
N VAL A 137 -3.33 5.75 14.33
CA VAL A 137 -2.85 5.85 12.95
C VAL A 137 -3.44 7.05 12.22
N VAL A 138 -2.62 7.68 11.41
CA VAL A 138 -2.99 8.68 10.40
C VAL A 138 -2.82 8.04 9.02
N THR A 139 -3.84 8.12 8.15
CA THR A 139 -3.76 7.64 6.78
C THR A 139 -4.18 8.76 5.82
N LEU A 140 -3.25 9.16 4.95
CA LEU A 140 -3.42 10.27 4.02
C LEU A 140 -2.93 9.88 2.62
N SER A 141 -3.50 10.52 1.59
CA SER A 141 -3.00 10.41 0.22
C SER A 141 -1.89 11.42 -0.02
N HIS A 142 -0.84 11.02 -0.75
CA HIS A 142 0.24 11.94 -1.12
C HIS A 142 -0.23 13.07 -2.03
N VAL A 143 -1.15 12.75 -2.95
CA VAL A 143 -1.74 13.70 -3.89
C VAL A 143 -3.25 13.58 -3.85
N ASN A 144 -3.93 14.70 -3.59
CA ASN A 144 -5.39 14.73 -3.64
C ASN A 144 -5.88 14.48 -5.08
N PHE A 145 -6.77 13.50 -5.26
CA PHE A 145 -7.22 13.06 -6.58
C PHE A 145 -8.09 14.07 -7.33
N ARG A 146 -8.70 15.03 -6.64
CA ARG A 146 -9.57 16.07 -7.23
C ARG A 146 -8.82 17.33 -7.56
N THR A 147 -8.00 17.81 -6.63
CA THR A 147 -7.34 19.11 -6.73
C THR A 147 -5.94 19.01 -7.30
N GLY A 148 -5.29 17.83 -7.19
CA GLY A 148 -3.87 17.66 -7.50
C GLY A 148 -2.95 18.26 -6.43
N GLU A 149 -3.47 18.64 -5.29
CA GLU A 149 -2.67 19.14 -4.17
C GLU A 149 -1.71 18.08 -3.68
N LEU A 150 -0.46 18.49 -3.49
CA LEU A 150 0.63 17.66 -2.99
C LEU A 150 0.83 17.94 -1.50
N LEU A 151 0.70 16.92 -0.67
CA LEU A 151 0.89 17.04 0.77
C LEU A 151 2.37 17.00 1.18
N PRO A 152 2.77 17.76 2.21
CA PRO A 152 4.13 17.77 2.76
C PRO A 152 4.37 16.57 3.69
N ILE A 153 4.54 15.37 3.12
CA ILE A 153 4.52 14.10 3.86
C ILE A 153 5.56 14.04 4.97
N GLU A 154 6.79 14.50 4.73
CA GLU A 154 7.85 14.47 5.75
C GLU A 154 7.44 15.21 7.04
N GLU A 155 6.79 16.36 6.89
CA GLU A 155 6.29 17.16 8.03
C GLU A 155 5.11 16.45 8.72
N LEU A 156 4.16 15.91 7.95
CA LEU A 156 2.98 15.23 8.48
C LEU A 156 3.33 13.94 9.22
N VAL A 157 4.29 13.17 8.71
CA VAL A 157 4.84 11.99 9.39
C VAL A 157 5.49 12.38 10.71
N LYS A 158 6.32 13.42 10.71
CA LYS A 158 6.97 13.91 11.93
C LYS A 158 5.94 14.29 13.01
N LYS A 159 4.94 15.08 12.68
CA LYS A 159 3.85 15.47 13.60
C LYS A 159 3.10 14.25 14.13
N THR A 160 2.79 13.30 13.27
CA THR A 160 2.13 12.05 13.63
C THR A 160 2.95 11.25 14.63
N HIS A 161 4.25 11.13 14.39
CA HIS A 161 5.16 10.42 15.30
C HIS A 161 5.37 11.16 16.63
N GLU A 162 5.40 12.49 16.63
CA GLU A 162 5.46 13.28 17.88
C GLU A 162 4.24 13.04 18.77
N ALA A 163 3.06 12.78 18.18
CA ALA A 163 1.86 12.33 18.91
C ALA A 163 1.89 10.82 19.28
N GLY A 164 2.91 10.07 18.83
CA GLY A 164 3.07 8.62 19.06
C GLY A 164 2.21 7.74 18.17
N ALA A 165 1.52 8.29 17.17
CA ALA A 165 0.74 7.56 16.18
C ALA A 165 1.63 7.01 15.04
N LEU A 166 1.08 6.12 14.23
CA LEU A 166 1.71 5.58 13.01
C LEU A 166 1.13 6.25 11.75
N PHE A 167 1.91 6.25 10.67
CA PHE A 167 1.52 6.89 9.42
C PHE A 167 1.41 5.88 8.27
N ILE A 168 0.26 5.88 7.59
CA ILE A 168 0.02 5.12 6.35
C ILE A 168 -0.12 6.10 5.20
N LEU A 169 0.66 5.90 4.12
CA LEU A 169 0.63 6.74 2.93
C LEU A 169 -0.02 6.01 1.75
N ASP A 170 -1.07 6.59 1.16
CA ASP A 170 -1.52 6.20 -0.17
C ASP A 170 -0.70 6.95 -1.25
N THR A 171 0.01 6.18 -2.06
CA THR A 171 0.87 6.68 -3.14
C THR A 171 0.27 6.47 -4.54
N CYS A 172 -1.00 6.11 -4.64
CA CYS A 172 -1.65 5.78 -5.93
C CYS A 172 -1.52 6.86 -7.00
N HIS A 173 -1.42 8.14 -6.61
CA HIS A 173 -1.28 9.26 -7.51
C HIS A 173 0.14 9.87 -7.55
N SER A 174 1.11 9.28 -6.88
CA SER A 174 2.49 9.77 -6.85
C SER A 174 3.53 8.75 -7.28
N ALA A 175 3.35 7.47 -6.95
CA ALA A 175 4.30 6.42 -7.31
C ALA A 175 4.50 6.33 -8.83
N GLY A 176 5.73 6.53 -9.28
CA GLY A 176 6.11 6.50 -10.68
C GLY A 176 6.03 7.82 -11.44
N VAL A 177 5.52 8.90 -10.82
CA VAL A 177 5.39 10.23 -11.46
C VAL A 177 5.97 11.37 -10.63
N LEU A 178 6.00 11.23 -9.32
CA LEU A 178 6.60 12.20 -8.39
C LEU A 178 7.70 11.54 -7.57
N PRO A 179 8.66 12.31 -7.05
CA PRO A 179 9.58 11.81 -6.04
C PRO A 179 8.81 11.34 -4.80
N VAL A 180 9.03 10.09 -4.42
CA VAL A 180 8.51 9.47 -3.19
C VAL A 180 9.71 8.92 -2.42
N GLU A 181 9.81 9.23 -1.13
CA GLU A 181 10.97 8.94 -0.30
C GLU A 181 10.53 8.28 1.01
N LEU A 182 9.88 7.09 0.92
CA LEU A 182 9.21 6.45 2.07
C LEU A 182 10.12 6.30 3.29
N ASP A 183 11.34 5.77 3.09
CA ASP A 183 12.29 5.55 4.19
C ASP A 183 12.79 6.87 4.78
N LYS A 184 13.13 7.82 3.92
CA LYS A 184 13.63 9.13 4.35
C LYS A 184 12.59 9.92 5.13
N TRP A 185 11.33 9.88 4.71
CA TRP A 185 10.22 10.53 5.41
C TRP A 185 9.80 9.78 6.68
N GLY A 186 10.29 8.55 6.87
CA GLY A 186 9.96 7.75 8.03
C GLY A 186 8.55 7.16 8.01
N VAL A 187 7.94 6.99 6.84
CA VAL A 187 6.62 6.38 6.69
C VAL A 187 6.61 4.98 7.31
N ASP A 188 5.54 4.61 8.00
CA ASP A 188 5.41 3.31 8.65
C ASP A 188 4.89 2.24 7.70
N PHE A 189 3.85 2.57 6.95
CA PHE A 189 3.24 1.74 5.92
C PHE A 189 2.89 2.59 4.70
N ALA A 190 2.92 1.99 3.53
CA ALA A 190 2.36 2.63 2.34
C ALA A 190 1.65 1.62 1.45
N VAL A 191 0.69 2.12 0.70
CA VAL A 191 -0.02 1.37 -0.33
C VAL A 191 0.03 2.14 -1.65
N GLY A 192 -0.07 1.43 -2.76
CA GLY A 192 -0.13 2.07 -4.07
C GLY A 192 -0.58 1.10 -5.14
N CYS A 193 -1.21 1.61 -6.19
CA CYS A 193 -1.61 0.81 -7.32
C CYS A 193 -0.52 0.76 -8.39
N THR A 194 -0.48 -0.31 -9.18
CA THR A 194 0.48 -0.44 -10.29
C THR A 194 -0.10 -0.06 -11.64
N TYR A 195 -1.42 -0.01 -11.80
CA TYR A 195 -2.07 0.21 -13.11
C TYR A 195 -2.06 1.67 -13.59
N LYS A 196 -1.80 2.64 -12.68
CA LYS A 196 -1.69 4.07 -13.03
C LYS A 196 -0.29 4.37 -13.60
N TYR A 197 0.47 5.20 -12.94
CA TYR A 197 1.78 5.68 -13.42
C TYR A 197 2.89 4.61 -13.48
N LEU A 198 2.70 3.46 -12.82
CA LEU A 198 3.61 2.31 -12.96
C LEU A 198 3.29 1.43 -14.18
N ASN A 199 2.23 1.74 -14.93
CA ASN A 199 1.87 1.13 -16.22
C ASN A 199 1.68 -0.41 -16.17
N GLY A 200 1.28 -0.96 -15.03
CA GLY A 200 1.10 -2.40 -14.84
C GLY A 200 -0.09 -3.00 -15.59
N GLY A 201 -0.96 -2.16 -16.15
CA GLY A 201 -2.14 -2.57 -16.91
C GLY A 201 -3.41 -2.71 -16.06
N PRO A 202 -4.57 -2.77 -16.71
CA PRO A 202 -5.86 -2.85 -16.02
C PRO A 202 -5.97 -4.14 -15.20
N GLY A 203 -6.35 -4.00 -13.92
CA GLY A 203 -6.48 -5.12 -12.99
C GLY A 203 -5.16 -5.65 -12.42
N SER A 204 -4.02 -5.01 -12.70
CA SER A 204 -2.75 -5.41 -12.11
C SER A 204 -2.78 -5.28 -10.58
N PRO A 205 -2.08 -6.17 -9.85
CA PRO A 205 -1.99 -6.11 -8.40
C PRO A 205 -1.40 -4.79 -7.90
N ALA A 206 -1.79 -4.40 -6.70
CA ALA A 206 -1.22 -3.26 -5.99
C ALA A 206 0.13 -3.63 -5.35
N PHE A 207 0.75 -2.68 -4.66
CA PHE A 207 1.88 -2.95 -3.78
C PHE A 207 1.59 -2.48 -2.36
N VAL A 208 2.29 -3.08 -1.42
CA VAL A 208 2.32 -2.69 -0.02
C VAL A 208 3.76 -2.55 0.45
N TYR A 209 4.03 -1.46 1.16
CA TYR A 209 5.28 -1.19 1.86
C TYR A 209 5.05 -1.33 3.36
N VAL A 210 5.98 -2.01 4.03
CA VAL A 210 6.05 -2.11 5.49
C VAL A 210 7.47 -1.75 5.92
N ALA A 211 7.62 -0.66 6.65
CA ALA A 211 8.92 -0.24 7.15
C ALA A 211 9.58 -1.37 7.96
N LYS A 212 10.87 -1.61 7.73
CA LYS A 212 11.63 -2.71 8.33
C LYS A 212 11.46 -2.81 9.85
N ARG A 213 11.35 -1.66 10.52
CA ARG A 213 11.15 -1.58 11.98
C ARG A 213 9.85 -2.23 12.48
N HIS A 214 8.87 -2.43 11.60
CA HIS A 214 7.57 -2.99 11.95
C HIS A 214 7.37 -4.45 11.51
N GLN A 215 8.19 -4.97 10.59
CA GLN A 215 7.96 -6.28 9.94
C GLN A 215 7.85 -7.45 10.92
N GLN A 216 8.57 -7.42 12.04
CA GLN A 216 8.52 -8.50 13.02
C GLN A 216 7.30 -8.44 13.95
N ALA A 217 6.74 -7.24 14.16
CA ALA A 217 5.66 -7.02 15.11
C ALA A 217 4.30 -6.80 14.44
N ALA A 218 4.29 -6.36 13.19
CA ALA A 218 3.07 -6.14 12.42
C ALA A 218 2.41 -7.48 12.06
N VAL A 219 1.12 -7.62 12.40
CA VAL A 219 0.35 -8.83 12.10
C VAL A 219 -0.55 -8.58 10.91
N ASN A 220 -0.45 -9.43 9.89
CA ASN A 220 -1.38 -9.43 8.76
C ASN A 220 -2.70 -10.09 9.19
N PRO A 221 -3.85 -9.38 9.16
CA PRO A 221 -5.13 -9.94 9.55
C PRO A 221 -5.66 -10.99 8.56
N LEU A 222 -5.13 -11.03 7.35
CA LEU A 222 -5.48 -11.97 6.30
C LEU A 222 -4.35 -12.99 6.10
N SER A 223 -4.23 -13.92 7.06
CA SER A 223 -3.26 -14.99 7.00
C SER A 223 -3.55 -15.91 5.81
N GLY A 224 -2.55 -16.11 4.96
CA GLY A 224 -2.65 -16.96 3.78
C GLY A 224 -1.40 -17.82 3.60
N TRP A 225 -1.56 -18.93 2.89
CA TRP A 225 -0.50 -19.90 2.67
C TRP A 225 0.81 -19.28 2.15
N TRP A 226 0.72 -18.35 1.21
CA TRP A 226 1.89 -17.69 0.62
C TRP A 226 2.65 -16.80 1.62
N GLY A 227 1.98 -16.26 2.62
CA GLY A 227 2.61 -15.48 3.69
C GLY A 227 3.13 -16.31 4.86
N HIS A 228 3.01 -17.63 4.83
CA HIS A 228 3.51 -18.50 5.89
C HIS A 228 5.05 -18.58 5.87
N ALA A 229 5.69 -18.58 7.05
CA ALA A 229 7.14 -18.65 7.16
C ALA A 229 7.75 -19.92 6.51
N ARG A 230 6.98 -21.03 6.48
CA ARG A 230 7.36 -22.31 5.87
C ARG A 230 6.22 -22.87 5.03
N PRO A 231 5.86 -22.25 3.88
CA PRO A 231 4.63 -22.56 3.16
C PRO A 231 4.55 -24.01 2.67
N PHE A 232 5.69 -24.61 2.29
CA PHE A 232 5.77 -25.99 1.80
C PHE A 232 5.78 -27.06 2.92
N ALA A 233 5.80 -26.65 4.19
CA ALA A 233 5.63 -27.57 5.30
C ALA A 233 4.16 -27.96 5.51
N PHE A 234 3.21 -27.20 4.92
CA PHE A 234 1.78 -27.41 5.02
C PHE A 234 1.28 -27.58 6.45
N GLU A 235 1.88 -26.84 7.38
CA GLU A 235 1.48 -26.84 8.78
C GLU A 235 0.10 -26.21 8.96
N LYS A 236 -0.61 -26.65 10.00
CA LYS A 236 -1.96 -26.12 10.29
C LYS A 236 -1.92 -24.77 11.01
N ASP A 237 -0.87 -24.53 11.79
CA ASP A 237 -0.70 -23.30 12.55
C ASP A 237 0.08 -22.29 11.69
N PHE A 238 -0.50 -21.12 11.52
CA PHE A 238 0.14 -20.04 10.77
C PHE A 238 1.30 -19.44 11.57
N GLN A 239 2.47 -19.32 10.92
CA GLN A 239 3.69 -18.74 11.49
C GLN A 239 4.24 -17.65 10.56
#